data_34dd1a9ce5af358a2b0cb90c95e9b33b
#
_entry.id   34dd1a9ce5af358a2b0cb90c95e9b33b
#
_cell.length_a   1.000
_cell.length_b   1.000
_cell.length_c   1.000
_cell.angle_alpha   90.00
_cell.angle_beta   90.00
_cell.angle_gamma   90.00
#
_symmetry.space_group_name_H-M   'P 1'
#
loop_
_entity.id
_entity.type
_entity.pdbx_description
1 polymer ?
#
loop_
_entity_poly.entity_id
_entity_poly.type
_entity_poly.pdbx_seq_one_letter_code
_entity_poly.pdbx_strand_id
1 'polypeptide(L)'
;MSAYADTSFLVSLYVLDGNSARAAARMKSVALPLSLSPLGEVEIANAFQLRLFRKELDRSQIKAAQKLFREDLANGIIVLRPLPPAAFDVARRLAEKHTRRLGTRSLDVLHVACALVLRATTFYTFDEKQRKLAKAEGLRVP
;
A
#
# COMPACT_ATOMS: atom_id res chain seq x y z
N MET A 1 17.77 -2.77 3.15
CA MET A 1 16.39 -3.28 3.30
C MET A 1 15.46 -2.33 2.56
N SER A 2 14.44 -2.86 1.89
CA SER A 2 13.49 -2.04 1.16
C SER A 2 12.06 -2.35 1.64
N ALA A 3 11.21 -1.32 1.62
CA ALA A 3 9.85 -1.41 2.12
C ALA A 3 8.85 -1.03 1.02
N TYR A 4 7.75 -1.75 0.97
CA TYR A 4 6.63 -1.49 0.07
C TYR A 4 5.37 -1.26 0.91
N ALA A 5 4.54 -0.31 0.51
CA ALA A 5 3.27 -0.04 1.16
C ALA A 5 2.11 -0.23 0.19
N ASP A 6 1.03 -0.80 0.69
CA ASP A 6 -0.23 -0.81 -0.03
C ASP A 6 -1.04 0.47 0.27
N THR A 7 -2.16 0.59 -0.40
CA THR A 7 -3.04 1.75 -0.28
C THR A 7 -3.64 1.87 1.12
N SER A 8 -3.99 0.77 1.77
CA SER A 8 -4.61 0.81 3.10
C SER A 8 -3.72 1.46 4.14
N PHE A 9 -2.43 1.18 4.10
CA PHE A 9 -1.44 1.78 5.00
C PHE A 9 -1.27 3.27 4.71
N LEU A 10 -1.11 3.63 3.43
CA LEU A 10 -0.85 5.01 3.04
C LEU A 10 -2.05 5.93 3.30
N VAL A 11 -3.26 5.46 3.04
CA VAL A 11 -4.46 6.25 3.36
C VAL A 11 -4.50 6.62 4.84
N SER A 12 -4.19 5.66 5.72
CA SER A 12 -4.17 5.91 7.17
C SER A 12 -3.06 6.85 7.63
N LEU A 13 -2.01 7.04 6.83
CA LEU A 13 -0.99 8.05 7.10
C LEU A 13 -1.49 9.48 6.80
N TYR A 14 -2.31 9.64 5.79
CA TYR A 14 -2.68 10.96 5.28
C TYR A 14 -4.06 11.45 5.73
N VAL A 15 -4.98 10.53 6.04
CA VAL A 15 -6.28 10.87 6.63
C VAL A 15 -6.38 10.31 8.04
N LEU A 16 -7.13 10.99 8.91
CA LEU A 16 -7.35 10.52 10.26
C LEU A 16 -8.41 9.41 10.27
N ASP A 17 -8.01 8.21 10.66
CA ASP A 17 -8.88 7.04 10.81
C ASP A 17 -8.43 6.17 12.00
N GLY A 18 -9.08 5.02 12.19
CA GLY A 18 -8.78 4.11 13.28
C GLY A 18 -7.36 3.50 13.26
N ASN A 19 -6.67 3.56 12.12
CA ASN A 19 -5.34 2.99 11.96
C ASN A 19 -4.22 4.04 11.95
N SER A 20 -4.56 5.33 11.99
CA SER A 20 -3.58 6.42 11.83
C SER A 20 -2.48 6.42 12.88
N ALA A 21 -2.82 6.15 14.14
CA ALA A 21 -1.83 6.07 15.22
C ALA A 21 -0.84 4.92 14.98
N ARG A 22 -1.32 3.77 14.55
CA ARG A 22 -0.47 2.61 14.23
C ARG A 22 0.39 2.89 13.00
N ALA A 23 -0.16 3.52 11.98
CA ALA A 23 0.58 3.92 10.79
C ALA A 23 1.73 4.86 11.15
N ALA A 24 1.46 5.91 11.92
CA ALA A 24 2.47 6.84 12.38
C ALA A 24 3.56 6.16 13.21
N ALA A 25 3.17 5.25 14.11
CA ALA A 25 4.13 4.50 14.92
C ALA A 25 5.05 3.63 14.05
N ARG A 26 4.50 2.96 13.04
CA ARG A 26 5.28 2.12 12.13
C ARG A 26 6.23 2.94 11.27
N MET A 27 5.85 4.15 10.87
CA MET A 27 6.72 5.04 10.08
C MET A 27 8.01 5.42 10.80
N LYS A 28 8.04 5.38 12.12
CA LYS A 28 9.26 5.67 12.89
C LYS A 28 10.38 4.67 12.65
N SER A 29 10.06 3.46 12.20
CA SER A 29 11.02 2.38 11.97
C SER A 29 11.08 1.92 10.50
N VAL A 30 10.41 2.63 9.59
CA VAL A 30 10.44 2.28 8.17
C VAL A 30 11.82 2.52 7.59
N ALA A 31 12.31 1.56 6.80
CA ALA A 31 13.48 1.77 5.96
C ALA A 31 13.07 2.62 4.75
N LEU A 32 13.38 3.90 4.79
CA LEU A 32 13.07 4.83 3.70
C LEU A 32 14.01 4.63 2.50
N PRO A 33 13.55 4.90 1.28
CA PRO A 33 12.21 5.33 0.91
C PRO A 33 11.21 4.18 0.93
N LEU A 34 9.93 4.54 1.16
CA LEU A 34 8.82 3.61 1.07
C LEU A 34 8.38 3.52 -0.39
N SER A 35 8.40 2.34 -0.95
CA SER A 35 8.04 2.14 -2.37
C SER A 35 6.54 1.99 -2.56
N LEU A 36 6.06 2.58 -3.63
CA LEU A 36 4.67 2.53 -4.10
C LEU A 36 4.68 2.32 -5.61
N SER A 37 3.72 1.58 -6.14
CA SER A 37 3.53 1.45 -7.58
C SER A 37 2.51 2.46 -8.11
N PRO A 38 2.46 2.70 -9.44
CA PRO A 38 1.39 3.52 -10.03
C PRO A 38 -0.02 2.99 -9.73
N LEU A 39 -0.16 1.68 -9.53
CA LEU A 39 -1.42 1.08 -9.07
C LEU A 39 -1.83 1.67 -7.72
N GLY A 40 -0.91 1.74 -6.77
CA GLY A 40 -1.17 2.33 -5.46
C GLY A 40 -1.51 3.81 -5.55
N GLU A 41 -0.89 4.55 -6.46
CA GLU A 41 -1.19 5.96 -6.68
C GLU A 41 -2.65 6.15 -7.14
N VAL A 42 -3.12 5.33 -8.07
CA VAL A 42 -4.53 5.35 -8.51
C VAL A 42 -5.46 4.99 -7.36
N GLU A 43 -5.12 3.97 -6.58
CA GLU A 43 -5.94 3.55 -5.46
C GLU A 43 -6.04 4.62 -4.37
N ILE A 44 -4.94 5.32 -4.06
CA ILE A 44 -4.96 6.44 -3.10
C ILE A 44 -5.86 7.56 -3.59
N ALA A 45 -5.72 7.96 -4.85
CA ALA A 45 -6.55 9.00 -5.44
C ALA A 45 -8.04 8.62 -5.33
N ASN A 46 -8.37 7.38 -5.67
CA ASN A 46 -9.74 6.88 -5.58
C ASN A 46 -10.22 6.78 -4.12
N ALA A 47 -9.37 6.31 -3.21
CA ALA A 47 -9.73 6.18 -1.80
C ALA A 47 -10.09 7.53 -1.17
N PHE A 48 -9.35 8.59 -1.49
CA PHE A 48 -9.67 9.94 -1.00
C PHE A 48 -11.04 10.41 -1.52
N GLN A 49 -11.35 10.18 -2.78
CA GLN A 49 -12.64 10.56 -3.36
C GLN A 49 -13.80 9.74 -2.79
N LEU A 50 -13.57 8.47 -2.49
CA LEU A 50 -14.57 7.63 -1.83
C LEU A 50 -14.94 8.14 -0.44
N ARG A 51 -13.95 8.68 0.31
CA ARG A 51 -14.20 9.29 1.61
C ARG A 51 -15.11 10.52 1.50
N LEU A 52 -14.92 11.31 0.45
CA LEU A 52 -15.84 12.44 0.14
C LEU A 52 -17.23 11.93 -0.21
N PHE A 53 -17.33 10.94 -1.08
CA PHE A 53 -18.61 10.36 -1.50
C PHE A 53 -19.39 9.81 -0.29
N ARG A 54 -18.71 9.16 0.64
CA ARG A 54 -19.31 8.59 1.85
C ARG A 54 -19.55 9.62 2.94
N LYS A 55 -19.17 10.86 2.71
CA LYS A 55 -19.28 11.98 3.68
C LYS A 55 -18.50 11.70 4.99
N GLU A 56 -17.48 10.90 4.93
CA GLU A 56 -16.58 10.62 6.05
C GLU A 56 -15.59 11.76 6.29
N LEU A 57 -15.20 12.47 5.22
CA LEU A 57 -14.29 13.60 5.24
C LEU A 57 -14.82 14.70 4.35
N ASP A 58 -14.46 15.96 4.65
CA ASP A 58 -14.78 17.11 3.82
C ASP A 58 -13.65 17.42 2.81
N ARG A 59 -13.93 18.37 1.91
CA ARG A 59 -12.96 18.75 0.86
C ARG A 59 -11.67 19.31 1.42
N SER A 60 -11.74 20.05 2.52
CA SER A 60 -10.57 20.63 3.18
C SER A 60 -9.64 19.54 3.71
N GLN A 61 -10.19 18.51 4.34
CA GLN A 61 -9.45 17.37 4.85
C GLN A 61 -8.79 16.57 3.72
N ILE A 62 -9.50 16.37 2.60
CA ILE A 62 -8.93 15.68 1.43
C ILE A 62 -7.81 16.52 0.80
N LYS A 63 -7.98 17.83 0.65
CA LYS A 63 -6.90 18.69 0.14
C LYS A 63 -5.64 18.63 1.00
N ALA A 64 -5.81 18.61 2.32
CA ALA A 64 -4.68 18.47 3.25
C ALA A 64 -3.97 17.12 3.08
N ALA A 65 -4.72 16.03 2.95
CA ALA A 65 -4.18 14.71 2.72
C ALA A 65 -3.41 14.62 1.40
N GLN A 66 -3.99 15.17 0.32
CA GLN A 66 -3.34 15.21 -0.99
C GLN A 66 -2.04 16.00 -0.96
N LYS A 67 -2.03 17.13 -0.23
CA LYS A 67 -0.83 17.94 -0.08
C LYS A 67 0.27 17.19 0.62
N LEU A 68 -0.01 16.54 1.73
CA LEU A 68 0.96 15.72 2.48
C LEU A 68 1.54 14.60 1.62
N PHE A 69 0.69 13.92 0.88
CA PHE A 69 1.13 12.84 -0.03
C PHE A 69 2.08 13.37 -1.10
N ARG A 70 1.75 14.50 -1.73
CA ARG A 70 2.62 15.14 -2.73
C ARG A 70 3.95 15.60 -2.13
N GLU A 71 3.92 16.14 -0.93
CA GLU A 71 5.14 16.54 -0.22
C GLU A 71 6.06 15.35 0.06
N ASP A 72 5.50 14.22 0.50
CA ASP A 72 6.28 13.01 0.75
C ASP A 72 6.89 12.43 -0.53
N LEU A 73 6.17 12.51 -1.66
CA LEU A 73 6.73 12.17 -2.97
C LEU A 73 7.86 13.12 -3.37
N ALA A 74 7.66 14.43 -3.21
CA ALA A 74 8.67 15.43 -3.55
C ALA A 74 9.93 15.31 -2.69
N ASN A 75 9.78 14.94 -1.43
CA ASN A 75 10.87 14.81 -0.46
C ASN A 75 11.53 13.42 -0.49
N GLY A 76 11.08 12.49 -1.32
CA GLY A 76 11.65 11.15 -1.43
C GLY A 76 11.35 10.24 -0.25
N ILE A 77 10.39 10.58 0.58
CA ILE A 77 9.87 9.69 1.65
C ILE A 77 9.16 8.51 1.02
N ILE A 78 8.35 8.79 0.01
CA ILE A 78 7.70 7.80 -0.84
C ILE A 78 8.30 7.92 -2.24
N VAL A 79 8.60 6.78 -2.84
CA VAL A 79 9.12 6.70 -4.21
C VAL A 79 8.18 5.88 -5.06
N LEU A 80 7.77 6.47 -6.17
CA LEU A 80 6.95 5.79 -7.16
C LEU A 80 7.85 4.89 -8.01
N ARG A 81 7.64 3.58 -7.91
CA ARG A 81 8.37 2.59 -8.69
C ARG A 81 7.50 2.12 -9.85
N PRO A 82 8.01 2.09 -11.07
CA PRO A 82 7.27 1.51 -12.20
C PRO A 82 6.79 0.10 -11.89
N LEU A 83 5.59 -0.24 -12.32
CA LEU A 83 5.06 -1.60 -12.15
C LEU A 83 5.83 -2.55 -13.08
N PRO A 84 6.63 -3.49 -12.54
CA PRO A 84 7.41 -4.37 -13.38
C PRO A 84 6.50 -5.31 -14.18
N PRO A 85 6.74 -5.52 -15.49
CA PRO A 85 5.95 -6.48 -16.27
C PRO A 85 5.92 -7.88 -15.64
N ALA A 86 7.02 -8.32 -15.04
CA ALA A 86 7.10 -9.60 -14.34
C ALA A 86 6.13 -9.73 -13.17
N ALA A 87 5.64 -8.62 -12.61
CA ALA A 87 4.69 -8.65 -11.49
C ALA A 87 3.37 -9.33 -11.89
N PHE A 88 2.95 -9.24 -13.14
CA PHE A 88 1.71 -9.88 -13.59
C PHE A 88 1.81 -11.41 -13.59
N ASP A 89 2.92 -11.97 -14.04
CA ASP A 89 3.16 -13.42 -13.97
C ASP A 89 3.26 -13.91 -12.52
N VAL A 90 3.96 -13.18 -11.68
CA VAL A 90 4.05 -13.50 -10.26
C VAL A 90 2.67 -13.43 -9.63
N ALA A 91 1.89 -12.39 -9.90
CA ALA A 91 0.53 -12.24 -9.38
C ALA A 91 -0.37 -13.42 -9.77
N ARG A 92 -0.31 -13.85 -11.04
CA ARG A 92 -1.08 -15.01 -11.50
C ARG A 92 -0.71 -16.26 -10.71
N ARG A 93 0.57 -16.52 -10.52
CA ARG A 93 1.04 -17.68 -9.74
C ARG A 93 0.61 -17.60 -8.28
N LEU A 94 0.69 -16.41 -7.67
CA LEU A 94 0.22 -16.22 -6.30
C LEU A 94 -1.28 -16.44 -6.17
N ALA A 95 -2.06 -15.96 -7.14
CA ALA A 95 -3.51 -16.17 -7.16
C ALA A 95 -3.84 -17.68 -7.24
N GLU A 96 -3.21 -18.40 -8.15
CA GLU A 96 -3.40 -19.84 -8.31
C GLU A 96 -3.01 -20.62 -7.05
N LYS A 97 -1.97 -20.18 -6.36
CA LYS A 97 -1.45 -20.84 -5.15
C LYS A 97 -2.26 -20.54 -3.89
N HIS A 98 -2.72 -19.30 -3.72
CA HIS A 98 -3.21 -18.82 -2.42
C HIS A 98 -4.67 -18.38 -2.38
N THR A 99 -5.24 -17.87 -3.47
CA THR A 99 -6.55 -17.21 -3.42
C THR A 99 -7.67 -18.13 -2.97
N ARG A 100 -7.62 -19.41 -3.35
CA ARG A 100 -8.63 -20.39 -2.93
C ARG A 100 -8.70 -20.51 -1.40
N ARG A 101 -7.58 -20.33 -0.71
CA ARG A 101 -7.50 -20.42 0.75
C ARG A 101 -7.69 -19.07 1.42
N LEU A 102 -7.12 -18.00 0.85
CA LEU A 102 -7.08 -16.68 1.49
C LEU A 102 -8.19 -15.73 1.04
N GLY A 103 -8.81 -15.99 -0.11
CA GLY A 103 -9.86 -15.12 -0.64
C GLY A 103 -9.35 -13.75 -1.08
N THR A 104 -8.10 -13.66 -1.50
CA THR A 104 -7.47 -12.41 -1.98
C THR A 104 -8.09 -11.95 -3.29
N ARG A 105 -8.19 -10.62 -3.46
CA ARG A 105 -8.66 -10.00 -4.70
C ARG A 105 -7.47 -9.73 -5.63
N SER A 106 -7.77 -9.49 -6.92
CA SER A 106 -6.73 -9.29 -7.93
C SER A 106 -5.72 -8.19 -7.59
N LEU A 107 -6.19 -7.04 -7.08
CA LEU A 107 -5.29 -5.94 -6.72
C LEU A 107 -4.46 -6.26 -5.47
N ASP A 108 -5.01 -7.00 -4.51
CA ASP A 108 -4.28 -7.45 -3.33
C ASP A 108 -3.09 -8.33 -3.74
N VAL A 109 -3.36 -9.27 -4.65
CA VAL A 109 -2.33 -10.18 -5.18
C VAL A 109 -1.28 -9.40 -5.96
N LEU A 110 -1.70 -8.42 -6.76
CA LEU A 110 -0.78 -7.62 -7.57
C LEU A 110 0.14 -6.75 -6.71
N HIS A 111 -0.34 -6.19 -5.60
CA HIS A 111 0.51 -5.45 -4.66
C HIS A 111 1.61 -6.32 -4.07
N VAL A 112 1.27 -7.51 -3.61
CA VAL A 112 2.26 -8.43 -3.04
C VAL A 112 3.25 -8.89 -4.13
N ALA A 113 2.76 -9.20 -5.32
CA ALA A 113 3.61 -9.55 -6.45
C ALA A 113 4.58 -8.42 -6.80
N CYS A 114 4.10 -7.19 -6.82
CA CYS A 114 4.95 -6.02 -7.08
C CYS A 114 6.05 -5.89 -6.03
N ALA A 115 5.70 -6.01 -4.76
CA ALA A 115 6.67 -5.98 -3.65
C ALA A 115 7.75 -7.05 -3.83
N LEU A 116 7.37 -8.27 -4.18
CA LEU A 116 8.32 -9.37 -4.39
C LEU A 116 9.26 -9.10 -5.56
N VAL A 117 8.74 -8.65 -6.70
CA VAL A 117 9.54 -8.36 -7.90
C VAL A 117 10.48 -7.19 -7.66
N LEU A 118 10.05 -6.19 -6.90
CA LEU A 118 10.87 -5.05 -6.48
C LEU A 118 11.86 -5.42 -5.35
N ARG A 119 11.87 -6.66 -4.91
CA ARG A 119 12.73 -7.18 -3.84
C ARG A 119 12.55 -6.45 -2.51
N ALA A 120 11.32 -6.04 -2.21
CA ALA A 120 11.00 -5.52 -0.89
C ALA A 120 11.20 -6.64 0.17
N THR A 121 11.67 -6.25 1.33
CA THR A 121 11.80 -7.16 2.47
C THR A 121 10.66 -6.98 3.47
N THR A 122 10.02 -5.81 3.46
CA THR A 122 8.93 -5.47 4.38
C THR A 122 7.75 -4.94 3.60
N PHE A 123 6.57 -5.37 3.99
CA PHE A 123 5.29 -5.01 3.37
C PHE A 123 4.38 -4.35 4.42
N TYR A 124 4.02 -3.09 4.20
CA TYR A 124 3.17 -2.34 5.11
C TYR A 124 1.73 -2.34 4.62
N THR A 125 0.83 -2.90 5.42
CA THR A 125 -0.59 -3.01 5.09
C THR A 125 -1.44 -3.07 6.36
N PHE A 126 -2.69 -2.62 6.25
CA PHE A 126 -3.73 -2.89 7.22
C PHE A 126 -4.81 -3.84 6.68
N ASP A 127 -4.65 -4.31 5.44
CA ASP A 127 -5.54 -5.31 4.87
C ASP A 127 -5.12 -6.72 5.32
N GLU A 128 -6.02 -7.42 5.98
CA GLU A 128 -5.71 -8.73 6.56
C GLU A 128 -5.42 -9.79 5.51
N LYS A 129 -6.07 -9.74 4.37
CA LYS A 129 -5.83 -10.71 3.28
C LYS A 129 -4.46 -10.48 2.65
N GLN A 130 -4.09 -9.23 2.39
CA GLN A 130 -2.75 -8.90 1.90
C GLN A 130 -1.68 -9.26 2.92
N ARG A 131 -1.94 -9.01 4.20
CA ARG A 131 -1.04 -9.37 5.29
C ARG A 131 -0.73 -10.87 5.29
N LYS A 132 -1.76 -11.70 5.23
CA LYS A 132 -1.60 -13.17 5.19
C LYS A 132 -0.84 -13.62 3.96
N LEU A 133 -1.16 -13.06 2.80
CA LEU A 133 -0.47 -13.39 1.55
C LEU A 133 1.00 -12.99 1.61
N ALA A 134 1.29 -11.76 2.02
CA ALA A 134 2.66 -11.27 2.11
C ALA A 134 3.51 -12.13 3.06
N LYS A 135 2.97 -12.49 4.21
CA LYS A 135 3.64 -13.39 5.17
C LYS A 135 3.88 -14.76 4.58
N ALA A 136 2.91 -15.34 3.88
CA ALA A 136 3.04 -16.65 3.24
C ALA A 136 4.16 -16.66 2.19
N GLU A 137 4.46 -15.52 1.59
CA GLU A 137 5.54 -15.37 0.61
C GLU A 137 6.84 -14.83 1.21
N GLY A 138 6.97 -14.83 2.53
CA GLY A 138 8.22 -14.53 3.23
C GLY A 138 8.51 -13.07 3.48
N LEU A 139 7.55 -12.16 3.21
CA LEU A 139 7.72 -10.75 3.53
C LEU A 139 7.48 -10.51 5.03
N ARG A 140 8.27 -9.62 5.61
CA ARG A 140 8.00 -9.14 6.96
C ARG A 140 6.81 -8.16 6.91
N VAL A 141 5.84 -8.37 7.77
CA VAL A 141 4.64 -7.51 7.86
C VAL A 141 4.49 -7.05 9.30
N PRO A 142 4.94 -5.83 9.61
CA PRO A 142 4.82 -5.25 10.96
C PRO A 142 3.39 -5.05 11.42
#